data_39713808354d10e74c8f39ff06f6a033
#
_entry.id   39713808354d10e74c8f39ff06f6a033
#
_cell.length_a   1.000
_cell.length_b   1.000
_cell.length_c   1.000
_cell.angle_alpha   90.00
_cell.angle_beta   90.00
_cell.angle_gamma   90.00
#
_symmetry.space_group_name_H-M   'P 1'
#
loop_
_entity.id
_entity.type
_entity.pdbx_description
1 polymer ?
#
loop_
_entity_poly.entity_id
_entity_poly.type
_entity_poly.pdbx_seq_one_letter_code
_entity_poly.pdbx_strand_id
1 'polypeptide(L)'
;IREEQPYQEISEHDTPKPNTAYGKSKLEAERYLDSIGNNFPYIILRPTGVYGPREKDYFLMAQSIKQHVDFAVGFKRQDITFVYVQDVVQAVFLALDHGMNGRKYFLSDGEVYQSAAFSDLIKKELGNPRMLRIKAPVWVLRIVTFFGEYLGRMTGKMSALNNDKYNILKQRNWRCDIEPAMDELGYHPHYPLERGVKLAIKWYKDNGWL
;
A
#
# COMPACT_ATOMS: atom_id res chain seq x y z
N ILE A 1 -4.90 -12.31 0.02
CA ILE A 1 -3.52 -12.64 -0.34
C ILE A 1 -3.41 -14.16 -0.39
N ARG A 2 -3.14 -14.74 -1.54
CA ARG A 2 -2.96 -16.18 -1.71
C ARG A 2 -1.52 -16.55 -1.34
N GLU A 3 -1.30 -17.21 -0.20
CA GLU A 3 0.00 -17.79 0.13
C GLU A 3 0.36 -18.98 -0.78
N GLU A 4 -0.64 -19.68 -1.32
CA GLU A 4 -0.50 -20.90 -2.11
C GLU A 4 -0.11 -20.67 -3.57
N GLN A 5 -0.35 -19.49 -4.11
CA GLN A 5 0.02 -19.09 -5.48
C GLN A 5 0.71 -17.73 -5.46
N PRO A 6 1.98 -17.66 -5.02
CA PRO A 6 2.73 -16.43 -5.06
C PRO A 6 2.83 -15.95 -6.51
N TYR A 7 2.62 -14.64 -6.71
CA TYR A 7 2.76 -13.95 -8.01
C TYR A 7 1.60 -14.10 -9.00
N GLN A 8 0.47 -14.71 -8.61
CA GLN A 8 -0.76 -14.56 -9.38
C GLN A 8 -1.45 -13.22 -9.05
N GLU A 9 -2.12 -12.68 -10.03
CA GLU A 9 -2.92 -11.47 -9.89
C GLU A 9 -4.14 -11.73 -9.01
N ILE A 10 -4.40 -10.80 -8.09
CA ILE A 10 -5.54 -10.86 -7.16
C ILE A 10 -6.72 -10.18 -7.85
N SER A 11 -7.80 -10.90 -8.03
CA SER A 11 -9.02 -10.41 -8.66
C SER A 11 -10.17 -10.23 -7.66
N GLU A 12 -11.23 -9.59 -8.08
CA GLU A 12 -12.46 -9.45 -7.28
C GLU A 12 -13.12 -10.79 -6.93
N HIS A 13 -12.86 -11.84 -7.73
CA HIS A 13 -13.40 -13.19 -7.51
C HIS A 13 -12.64 -13.98 -6.43
N ASP A 14 -11.50 -13.47 -5.98
CA ASP A 14 -10.73 -14.12 -4.92
C ASP A 14 -11.40 -13.95 -3.56
N THR A 15 -11.51 -15.04 -2.80
CA THR A 15 -12.03 -14.98 -1.44
C THR A 15 -11.11 -14.17 -0.53
N PRO A 16 -11.58 -13.05 0.07
CA PRO A 16 -10.77 -12.25 0.97
C PRO A 16 -10.35 -13.04 2.23
N LYS A 17 -9.04 -13.04 2.53
CA LYS A 17 -8.48 -13.70 3.72
C LYS A 17 -7.56 -12.72 4.48
N PRO A 18 -8.12 -11.70 5.16
CA PRO A 18 -7.33 -10.74 5.90
C PRO A 18 -6.63 -11.39 7.11
N ASN A 19 -5.36 -11.06 7.30
CA ASN A 19 -4.53 -11.54 8.40
C ASN A 19 -4.11 -10.42 9.39
N THR A 20 -4.68 -9.22 9.23
CA THR A 20 -4.47 -8.07 10.10
C THR A 20 -5.79 -7.63 10.73
N ALA A 21 -5.74 -6.96 11.89
CA ALA A 21 -6.94 -6.38 12.52
C ALA A 21 -7.59 -5.34 11.59
N TYR A 22 -6.77 -4.48 10.96
CA TYR A 22 -7.23 -3.52 9.97
C TYR A 22 -7.94 -4.20 8.78
N GLY A 23 -7.32 -5.20 8.17
CA GLY A 23 -7.92 -5.91 7.02
C GLY A 23 -9.23 -6.62 7.40
N LYS A 24 -9.31 -7.20 8.62
CA LYS A 24 -10.54 -7.80 9.13
C LYS A 24 -11.65 -6.77 9.28
N SER A 25 -11.37 -5.61 9.89
CA SER A 25 -12.37 -4.55 10.05
C SER A 25 -12.88 -4.02 8.71
N LYS A 26 -12.01 -3.92 7.68
CA LYS A 26 -12.42 -3.54 6.33
C LYS A 26 -13.31 -4.59 5.67
N LEU A 27 -12.98 -5.86 5.80
CA LEU A 27 -13.83 -6.95 5.29
C LEU A 27 -15.20 -7.00 5.98
N GLU A 28 -15.27 -6.76 7.28
CA GLU A 28 -16.52 -6.65 8.02
C GLU A 28 -17.38 -5.48 7.52
N ALA A 29 -16.75 -4.32 7.27
CA ALA A 29 -17.45 -3.17 6.68
C ALA A 29 -18.00 -3.47 5.27
N GLU A 30 -17.23 -4.17 4.43
CA GLU A 30 -17.70 -4.60 3.10
C GLU A 30 -18.91 -5.56 3.23
N ARG A 31 -18.82 -6.56 4.12
CA ARG A 31 -19.93 -7.51 4.38
C ARG A 31 -21.19 -6.80 4.89
N TYR A 32 -21.01 -5.80 5.74
CA TYR A 32 -22.14 -4.99 6.20
C TYR A 32 -22.81 -4.25 5.04
N LEU A 33 -22.02 -3.61 4.17
CA LEU A 33 -22.54 -2.97 2.97
C LEU A 33 -23.22 -3.98 2.03
N ASP A 34 -22.65 -5.15 1.81
CA ASP A 34 -23.25 -6.23 1.03
C ASP A 34 -24.62 -6.63 1.61
N SER A 35 -24.78 -6.64 2.95
CA SER A 35 -26.02 -7.02 3.62
C SER A 35 -27.16 -6.00 3.49
N ILE A 36 -26.84 -4.72 3.28
CA ILE A 36 -27.82 -3.62 3.14
C ILE A 36 -27.95 -3.10 1.70
N GLY A 37 -27.18 -3.65 0.78
CA GLY A 37 -26.97 -3.13 -0.57
C GLY A 37 -28.24 -2.92 -1.41
N ASN A 38 -29.34 -3.67 -1.15
CA ASN A 38 -30.62 -3.45 -1.80
C ASN A 38 -31.31 -2.15 -1.37
N ASN A 39 -30.96 -1.62 -0.20
CA ASN A 39 -31.57 -0.41 0.36
C ASN A 39 -30.67 0.81 0.27
N PHE A 40 -29.38 0.61 -0.01
CA PHE A 40 -28.38 1.66 -0.05
C PHE A 40 -27.35 1.39 -1.14
N PRO A 41 -27.32 2.19 -2.21
CA PRO A 41 -26.34 2.01 -3.28
C PRO A 41 -24.92 2.32 -2.78
N TYR A 42 -23.97 1.46 -3.14
CA TYR A 42 -22.58 1.62 -2.76
C TYR A 42 -21.62 1.05 -3.81
N ILE A 43 -20.39 1.56 -3.80
CA ILE A 43 -19.25 1.04 -4.56
C ILE A 43 -18.07 0.96 -3.62
N ILE A 44 -17.26 -0.09 -3.75
CA ILE A 44 -16.06 -0.28 -2.94
C ILE A 44 -14.83 -0.12 -3.80
N LEU A 45 -14.00 0.86 -3.47
CA LEU A 45 -12.68 1.02 -4.06
C LEU A 45 -11.63 0.40 -3.13
N ARG A 46 -10.79 -0.48 -3.68
CA ARG A 46 -9.72 -1.21 -2.98
C ARG A 46 -8.35 -0.77 -3.52
N PRO A 47 -7.87 0.42 -3.13
CA PRO A 47 -6.56 0.88 -3.57
C PRO A 47 -5.45 0.03 -2.94
N THR A 48 -4.37 -0.17 -3.69
CA THR A 48 -3.14 -0.80 -3.21
C THR A 48 -2.34 0.15 -2.31
N GLY A 49 -1.01 0.14 -2.34
CA GLY A 49 -0.20 1.08 -1.55
C GLY A 49 -0.40 2.52 -1.99
N VAL A 50 -1.32 3.24 -1.33
CA VAL A 50 -1.57 4.66 -1.62
C VAL A 50 -0.42 5.51 -1.12
N TYR A 51 0.13 6.35 -1.98
CA TYR A 51 1.20 7.27 -1.62
C TYR A 51 0.96 8.68 -2.20
N GLY A 52 1.67 9.67 -1.67
CA GLY A 52 1.55 11.06 -2.13
C GLY A 52 1.79 12.07 -1.01
N PRO A 53 1.39 13.35 -1.20
CA PRO A 53 1.46 14.39 -0.19
C PRO A 53 0.80 13.99 1.12
N ARG A 54 1.45 14.32 2.25
CA ARG A 54 0.98 14.07 3.64
C ARG A 54 0.94 12.61 4.08
N GLU A 55 1.33 11.66 3.22
CA GLU A 55 1.43 10.26 3.61
C GLU A 55 2.69 10.07 4.47
N LYS A 56 2.54 9.40 5.64
CA LYS A 56 3.59 9.35 6.67
C LYS A 56 4.54 8.17 6.54
N ASP A 57 4.07 7.01 6.10
CA ASP A 57 4.91 5.81 6.02
C ASP A 57 6.01 5.97 4.95
N TYR A 58 5.65 6.50 3.77
CA TYR A 58 6.61 6.78 2.70
C TYR A 58 7.46 8.02 2.99
N PHE A 59 6.92 8.99 3.74
CA PHE A 59 7.71 10.09 4.27
C PHE A 59 8.82 9.58 5.20
N LEU A 60 8.51 8.69 6.15
CA LEU A 60 9.50 8.10 7.05
C LEU A 60 10.58 7.32 6.29
N MET A 61 10.20 6.62 5.21
CA MET A 61 11.16 5.99 4.30
C MET A 61 12.09 7.03 3.66
N ALA A 62 11.54 8.13 3.14
CA ALA A 62 12.33 9.20 2.55
C ALA A 62 13.27 9.86 3.57
N GLN A 63 12.81 10.07 4.79
CA GLN A 63 13.61 10.60 5.89
C GLN A 63 14.78 9.66 6.24
N SER A 64 14.53 8.35 6.33
CA SER A 64 15.56 7.34 6.57
C SER A 64 16.62 7.32 5.45
N ILE A 65 16.18 7.38 4.18
CA ILE A 65 17.11 7.44 3.03
C ILE A 65 17.92 8.74 3.04
N LYS A 66 17.32 9.87 3.41
CA LYS A 66 18.04 11.14 3.61
C LYS A 66 19.11 11.01 4.70
N GLN A 67 18.86 10.19 5.73
CA GLN A 67 19.81 9.83 6.80
C GLN A 67 20.75 8.67 6.40
N HIS A 68 20.86 8.36 5.11
CA HIS A 68 21.74 7.35 4.55
C HIS A 68 21.41 5.89 4.88
N VAL A 69 20.20 5.59 5.33
CA VAL A 69 19.77 4.23 5.66
C VAL A 69 18.48 3.87 4.91
N ASP A 70 18.48 2.69 4.29
CA ASP A 70 17.30 2.09 3.67
C ASP A 70 17.03 0.72 4.29
N PHE A 71 15.85 0.53 4.86
CA PHE A 71 15.43 -0.72 5.47
C PHE A 71 14.57 -1.53 4.51
N ALA A 72 15.02 -2.73 4.17
CA ALA A 72 14.28 -3.67 3.36
C ALA A 72 13.98 -4.95 4.16
N VAL A 73 12.85 -5.59 3.88
CA VAL A 73 12.42 -6.81 4.58
C VAL A 73 12.47 -8.01 3.65
N GLY A 74 13.15 -9.06 4.11
CA GLY A 74 13.25 -10.33 3.38
C GLY A 74 14.23 -10.30 2.21
N PHE A 75 14.54 -11.51 1.72
CA PHE A 75 15.46 -11.73 0.60
C PHE A 75 14.75 -12.31 -0.62
N LYS A 76 13.48 -12.68 -0.47
CA LYS A 76 12.69 -13.27 -1.55
C LYS A 76 12.04 -12.16 -2.36
N ARG A 77 11.74 -12.47 -3.62
CA ARG A 77 10.99 -11.58 -4.52
C ARG A 77 9.68 -11.16 -3.88
N GLN A 78 9.35 -9.88 -4.00
CA GLN A 78 8.05 -9.30 -3.66
C GLN A 78 7.56 -8.52 -4.88
N ASP A 79 6.37 -8.81 -5.32
CA ASP A 79 5.66 -8.06 -6.35
C ASP A 79 4.70 -7.11 -5.67
N ILE A 80 4.95 -5.81 -5.80
CA ILE A 80 4.23 -4.74 -5.10
C ILE A 80 3.61 -3.82 -6.15
N THR A 81 2.41 -3.36 -5.88
CA THR A 81 1.70 -2.36 -6.68
C THR A 81 1.45 -1.12 -5.83
N PHE A 82 1.40 0.03 -6.48
CA PHE A 82 1.19 1.32 -5.86
C PHE A 82 0.09 2.09 -6.59
N VAL A 83 -0.45 3.10 -5.93
CA VAL A 83 -1.35 4.08 -6.57
C VAL A 83 -1.09 5.46 -5.99
N TYR A 84 -0.94 6.46 -6.84
CA TYR A 84 -0.80 7.83 -6.40
C TYR A 84 -2.14 8.38 -5.95
N VAL A 85 -2.15 9.18 -4.89
CA VAL A 85 -3.40 9.67 -4.26
C VAL A 85 -4.33 10.38 -5.23
N GLN A 86 -3.82 11.09 -6.25
CA GLN A 86 -4.68 11.76 -7.23
C GLN A 86 -5.41 10.79 -8.17
N ASP A 87 -4.80 9.63 -8.50
CA ASP A 87 -5.49 8.59 -9.25
C ASP A 87 -6.60 7.94 -8.42
N VAL A 88 -6.42 7.81 -7.10
CA VAL A 88 -7.51 7.38 -6.20
C VAL A 88 -8.64 8.39 -6.18
N VAL A 89 -8.33 9.70 -6.12
CA VAL A 89 -9.35 10.77 -6.18
C VAL A 89 -10.09 10.72 -7.52
N GLN A 90 -9.39 10.56 -8.63
CA GLN A 90 -10.01 10.37 -9.95
C GLN A 90 -10.97 9.17 -9.94
N ALA A 91 -10.53 8.02 -9.44
CA ALA A 91 -11.36 6.81 -9.36
C ALA A 91 -12.63 7.01 -8.52
N VAL A 92 -12.59 7.84 -7.46
CA VAL A 92 -13.78 8.18 -6.67
C VAL A 92 -14.80 8.92 -7.54
N PHE A 93 -14.39 9.92 -8.30
CA PHE A 93 -15.31 10.66 -9.19
C PHE A 93 -15.84 9.78 -10.32
N LEU A 94 -14.98 8.96 -10.94
CA LEU A 94 -15.42 8.01 -11.96
C LEU A 94 -16.42 6.98 -11.41
N ALA A 95 -16.22 6.52 -10.18
CA ALA A 95 -17.14 5.60 -9.52
C ALA A 95 -18.52 6.26 -9.24
N LEU A 96 -18.56 7.55 -8.94
CA LEU A 96 -19.81 8.29 -8.78
C LEU A 96 -20.55 8.47 -10.10
N ASP A 97 -19.83 8.64 -11.20
CA ASP A 97 -20.42 8.90 -12.52
C ASP A 97 -20.80 7.62 -13.27
N HIS A 98 -20.01 6.57 -13.17
CA HIS A 98 -20.12 5.36 -14.00
C HIS A 98 -20.27 4.07 -13.21
N GLY A 99 -20.06 4.10 -11.91
CA GLY A 99 -20.01 2.88 -11.11
C GLY A 99 -21.36 2.20 -10.94
N MET A 100 -21.34 0.88 -10.93
CA MET A 100 -22.53 0.06 -10.69
C MET A 100 -22.66 -0.31 -9.21
N ASN A 101 -23.89 -0.30 -8.69
CA ASN A 101 -24.18 -0.64 -7.30
C ASN A 101 -23.62 -2.02 -6.94
N GLY A 102 -22.95 -2.12 -5.77
CA GLY A 102 -22.40 -3.35 -5.22
C GLY A 102 -21.06 -3.77 -5.84
N ARG A 103 -20.54 -3.05 -6.85
CA ARG A 103 -19.24 -3.37 -7.47
C ARG A 103 -18.07 -3.03 -6.57
N LYS A 104 -16.97 -3.78 -6.77
CA LYS A 104 -15.73 -3.67 -6.00
C LYS A 104 -14.56 -3.58 -6.97
N TYR A 105 -13.76 -2.53 -6.90
CA TYR A 105 -12.69 -2.28 -7.85
C TYR A 105 -11.34 -2.18 -7.15
N PHE A 106 -10.35 -2.93 -7.62
CA PHE A 106 -8.95 -2.68 -7.25
C PHE A 106 -8.41 -1.48 -8.02
N LEU A 107 -7.50 -0.74 -7.36
CA LEU A 107 -6.83 0.42 -7.96
C LEU A 107 -5.33 0.32 -7.76
N SER A 108 -4.59 0.42 -8.85
CA SER A 108 -3.12 0.59 -8.88
C SER A 108 -2.74 1.45 -10.08
N ASP A 109 -1.45 1.70 -10.26
CA ASP A 109 -0.94 2.36 -11.47
C ASP A 109 -0.77 1.41 -12.68
N GLY A 110 -1.23 0.16 -12.54
CA GLY A 110 -1.17 -0.86 -13.59
C GLY A 110 0.15 -1.61 -13.67
N GLU A 111 1.20 -1.16 -12.97
CA GLU A 111 2.53 -1.74 -13.03
C GLU A 111 2.87 -2.56 -11.78
N VAL A 112 3.80 -3.50 -11.94
CA VAL A 112 4.27 -4.35 -10.84
C VAL A 112 5.73 -4.06 -10.55
N TYR A 113 6.01 -3.71 -9.30
CA TYR A 113 7.33 -3.28 -8.86
C TYR A 113 7.97 -4.28 -7.89
N GLN A 114 9.30 -4.33 -7.91
CA GLN A 114 10.08 -5.03 -6.89
C GLN A 114 10.19 -4.16 -5.62
N SER A 115 10.41 -4.80 -4.47
CA SER A 115 10.43 -4.13 -3.15
C SER A 115 11.40 -2.94 -3.03
N ALA A 116 12.46 -2.90 -3.84
CA ALA A 116 13.43 -1.82 -3.83
C ALA A 116 13.05 -0.63 -4.72
N ALA A 117 12.09 -0.80 -5.64
CA ALA A 117 11.81 0.21 -6.67
C ALA A 117 11.42 1.57 -6.05
N PHE A 118 10.58 1.56 -5.03
CA PHE A 118 10.15 2.80 -4.37
C PHE A 118 11.31 3.52 -3.68
N SER A 119 12.14 2.80 -2.92
CA SER A 119 13.31 3.38 -2.23
C SER A 119 14.37 3.86 -3.21
N ASP A 120 14.57 3.18 -4.34
CA ASP A 120 15.51 3.60 -5.38
C ASP A 120 15.06 4.91 -6.05
N LEU A 121 13.75 5.08 -6.28
CA LEU A 121 13.20 6.33 -6.79
C LEU A 121 13.30 7.47 -5.77
N ILE A 122 13.01 7.23 -4.50
CA ILE A 122 13.24 8.23 -3.44
C ILE A 122 14.71 8.66 -3.42
N LYS A 123 15.63 7.69 -3.44
CA LYS A 123 17.07 7.97 -3.48
C LYS A 123 17.44 8.87 -4.66
N LYS A 124 16.92 8.57 -5.86
CA LYS A 124 17.12 9.38 -7.07
C LYS A 124 16.65 10.83 -6.86
N GLU A 125 15.45 11.04 -6.31
CA GLU A 125 14.86 12.36 -6.08
C GLU A 125 15.54 13.14 -4.92
N LEU A 126 16.26 12.45 -4.04
CA LEU A 126 17.09 13.06 -2.99
C LEU A 126 18.53 13.38 -3.46
N GLY A 127 18.85 13.22 -4.75
CA GLY A 127 20.18 13.52 -5.30
C GLY A 127 21.16 12.37 -5.17
N ASN A 128 20.69 11.14 -5.12
CA ASN A 128 21.50 9.91 -5.04
C ASN A 128 22.48 9.87 -3.84
N PRO A 129 22.04 10.13 -2.60
CA PRO A 129 22.92 10.03 -1.45
C PRO A 129 23.53 8.63 -1.35
N ARG A 130 24.75 8.53 -0.84
CA ARG A 130 25.31 7.23 -0.44
C ARG A 130 24.44 6.69 0.68
N MET A 131 23.90 5.47 0.52
CA MET A 131 23.04 4.86 1.55
C MET A 131 23.43 3.41 1.78
N LEU A 132 23.28 2.97 3.03
CA LEU A 132 23.41 1.57 3.42
C LEU A 132 22.01 0.91 3.37
N ARG A 133 21.84 -0.07 2.48
CA ARG A 133 20.61 -0.87 2.45
C ARG A 133 20.74 -2.06 3.38
N ILE A 134 19.98 -2.02 4.47
CA ILE A 134 19.92 -3.07 5.49
C ILE A 134 18.75 -3.99 5.16
N LYS A 135 19.03 -5.22 4.75
CA LYS A 135 18.01 -6.25 4.52
C LYS A 135 17.86 -7.10 5.77
N ALA A 136 16.72 -6.98 6.44
CA ALA A 136 16.40 -7.78 7.62
C ALA A 136 15.68 -9.08 7.21
N PRO A 137 16.14 -10.27 7.68
CA PRO A 137 15.35 -11.48 7.53
C PRO A 137 13.97 -11.36 8.18
N VAL A 138 12.95 -12.02 7.61
CA VAL A 138 11.57 -11.92 8.12
C VAL A 138 11.46 -12.37 9.60
N TRP A 139 12.29 -13.32 10.06
CA TRP A 139 12.29 -13.75 11.46
C TRP A 139 12.80 -12.67 12.42
N VAL A 140 13.75 -11.83 11.99
CA VAL A 140 14.22 -10.68 12.79
C VAL A 140 13.08 -9.67 12.96
N LEU A 141 12.34 -9.39 11.86
CA LEU A 141 11.17 -8.51 11.93
C LEU A 141 10.15 -9.04 12.95
N ARG A 142 9.92 -10.36 13.01
CA ARG A 142 9.01 -10.97 13.99
C ARG A 142 9.44 -10.70 15.44
N ILE A 143 10.74 -10.79 15.71
CA ILE A 143 11.29 -10.50 17.05
C ILE A 143 11.09 -9.02 17.38
N VAL A 144 11.47 -8.13 16.47
CA VAL A 144 11.35 -6.68 16.67
C VAL A 144 9.90 -6.24 16.90
N THR A 145 8.96 -6.78 16.11
CA THR A 145 7.53 -6.45 16.26
C THR A 145 6.96 -7.00 17.57
N PHE A 146 7.39 -8.19 18.01
CA PHE A 146 6.98 -8.76 19.30
C PHE A 146 7.42 -7.87 20.48
N PHE A 147 8.69 -7.48 20.52
CA PHE A 147 9.18 -6.58 21.57
C PHE A 147 8.58 -5.18 21.47
N GLY A 148 8.38 -4.65 20.25
CA GLY A 148 7.72 -3.38 20.03
C GLY A 148 6.30 -3.36 20.57
N GLU A 149 5.53 -4.43 20.34
CA GLU A 149 4.18 -4.57 20.86
C GLU A 149 4.15 -4.71 22.40
N TYR A 150 5.08 -5.49 22.96
CA TYR A 150 5.22 -5.66 24.41
C TYR A 150 5.52 -4.32 25.10
N LEU A 151 6.50 -3.56 24.60
CA LEU A 151 6.83 -2.23 25.12
C LEU A 151 5.68 -1.23 24.94
N GLY A 152 5.00 -1.30 23.79
CA GLY A 152 3.82 -0.48 23.51
C GLY A 152 2.71 -0.69 24.54
N ARG A 153 2.43 -1.95 24.91
CA ARG A 153 1.45 -2.29 25.96
C ARG A 153 1.87 -1.76 27.33
N MET A 154 3.16 -1.84 27.68
CA MET A 154 3.68 -1.32 28.94
C MET A 154 3.62 0.21 29.04
N THR A 155 3.84 0.92 27.93
CA THR A 155 3.89 2.39 27.90
C THR A 155 2.57 3.04 27.54
N GLY A 156 1.52 2.27 27.20
CA GLY A 156 0.23 2.77 26.72
C GLY A 156 0.30 3.42 25.34
N LYS A 157 1.42 3.29 24.61
CA LYS A 157 1.60 3.84 23.27
C LYS A 157 1.55 2.73 22.22
N MET A 158 0.83 2.96 21.13
CA MET A 158 0.85 2.03 20.01
C MET A 158 2.22 2.01 19.34
N SER A 159 2.83 0.82 19.25
CA SER A 159 4.09 0.65 18.52
C SER A 159 3.84 0.76 17.02
N ALA A 160 4.69 1.53 16.34
CA ALA A 160 4.71 1.59 14.86
C ALA A 160 5.06 0.24 14.22
N LEU A 161 5.82 -0.61 14.95
CA LEU A 161 6.16 -1.98 14.55
C LEU A 161 5.37 -2.95 15.44
N ASN A 162 4.26 -3.44 14.94
CA ASN A 162 3.36 -4.38 15.59
C ASN A 162 3.15 -5.63 14.72
N ASN A 163 2.38 -6.60 15.23
CA ASN A 163 2.09 -7.85 14.53
C ASN A 163 1.35 -7.63 13.19
N ASP A 164 0.51 -6.62 13.09
CA ASP A 164 -0.15 -6.26 11.82
C ASP A 164 0.87 -5.79 10.78
N LYS A 165 1.83 -4.94 11.18
CA LYS A 165 2.91 -4.50 10.27
C LYS A 165 3.79 -5.69 9.83
N TYR A 166 4.09 -6.63 10.75
CA TYR A 166 4.76 -7.88 10.38
C TYR A 166 3.98 -8.67 9.32
N ASN A 167 2.67 -8.84 9.52
CA ASN A 167 1.82 -9.58 8.60
C ASN A 167 1.71 -8.92 7.22
N ILE A 168 1.79 -7.60 7.14
CA ILE A 168 1.83 -6.85 5.88
C ILE A 168 3.18 -7.03 5.19
N LEU A 169 4.28 -6.78 5.90
CA LEU A 169 5.63 -6.76 5.31
C LEU A 169 6.13 -8.14 4.87
N LYS A 170 5.65 -9.24 5.46
CA LYS A 170 5.99 -10.59 5.02
C LYS A 170 5.31 -11.02 3.73
N GLN A 171 4.25 -10.33 3.29
CA GLN A 171 3.52 -10.69 2.06
C GLN A 171 4.38 -10.42 0.83
N ARG A 172 4.29 -11.32 -0.14
CA ARG A 172 5.13 -11.28 -1.34
C ARG A 172 4.39 -10.91 -2.61
N ASN A 173 3.06 -10.97 -2.60
CA ASN A 173 2.24 -10.67 -3.76
C ASN A 173 1.16 -9.64 -3.43
N TRP A 174 1.27 -8.48 -4.07
CA TRP A 174 0.31 -7.38 -4.01
C TRP A 174 -0.21 -7.02 -5.41
N ARG A 175 0.00 -7.91 -6.40
CA ARG A 175 -0.57 -7.69 -7.73
C ARG A 175 -2.07 -7.74 -7.65
N CYS A 176 -2.74 -6.79 -8.26
CA CYS A 176 -4.19 -6.76 -8.34
C CYS A 176 -4.63 -6.46 -9.78
N ASP A 177 -5.73 -7.09 -10.15
CA ASP A 177 -6.41 -6.85 -11.41
C ASP A 177 -7.17 -5.54 -11.36
N ILE A 178 -6.82 -4.60 -12.23
CA ILE A 178 -7.51 -3.31 -12.38
C ILE A 178 -8.33 -3.21 -13.66
N GLU A 179 -8.35 -4.27 -14.50
CA GLU A 179 -9.13 -4.26 -15.75
C GLU A 179 -10.60 -3.92 -15.50
N PRO A 180 -11.30 -4.47 -14.46
CA PRO A 180 -12.68 -4.07 -14.19
C PRO A 180 -12.84 -2.57 -13.90
N ALA A 181 -11.88 -1.93 -13.23
CA ALA A 181 -11.92 -0.49 -13.01
C ALA A 181 -11.69 0.29 -14.31
N MET A 182 -10.82 -0.20 -15.19
CA MET A 182 -10.55 0.43 -16.49
C MET A 182 -11.76 0.32 -17.41
N ASP A 183 -12.36 -0.85 -17.49
CA ASP A 183 -13.45 -1.13 -18.44
C ASP A 183 -14.79 -0.51 -18.00
N GLU A 184 -15.12 -0.61 -16.71
CA GLU A 184 -16.43 -0.21 -16.21
C GLU A 184 -16.47 1.26 -15.74
N LEU A 185 -15.36 1.77 -15.16
CA LEU A 185 -15.29 3.15 -14.67
C LEU A 185 -14.58 4.09 -15.66
N GLY A 186 -13.86 3.56 -16.67
CA GLY A 186 -12.94 4.36 -17.47
C GLY A 186 -11.71 4.83 -16.68
N TYR A 187 -11.30 4.06 -15.65
CA TYR A 187 -10.14 4.39 -14.84
C TYR A 187 -8.86 4.23 -15.63
N HIS A 188 -8.09 5.29 -15.76
CA HIS A 188 -6.76 5.29 -16.38
C HIS A 188 -5.79 5.98 -15.43
N PRO A 189 -4.85 5.25 -14.79
CA PRO A 189 -3.89 5.86 -13.88
C PRO A 189 -2.96 6.81 -14.64
N HIS A 190 -2.84 8.05 -14.17
CA HIS A 190 -2.04 9.09 -14.80
C HIS A 190 -0.65 9.26 -14.17
N TYR A 191 -0.42 8.63 -13.02
CA TYR A 191 0.80 8.81 -12.24
C TYR A 191 1.55 7.50 -12.05
N PRO A 192 2.36 7.05 -13.04
CA PRO A 192 3.28 5.95 -12.83
C PRO A 192 4.21 6.26 -11.64
N LEU A 193 4.73 5.22 -10.98
CA LEU A 193 5.47 5.34 -9.72
C LEU A 193 6.57 6.41 -9.74
N GLU A 194 7.35 6.48 -10.82
CA GLU A 194 8.42 7.47 -10.94
C GLU A 194 7.92 8.91 -10.87
N ARG A 195 6.84 9.21 -11.60
CA ARG A 195 6.22 10.55 -11.59
C ARG A 195 5.63 10.88 -10.22
N GLY A 196 4.91 9.94 -9.63
CA GLY A 196 4.25 10.14 -8.34
C GLY A 196 5.25 10.34 -7.20
N VAL A 197 6.34 9.54 -7.15
CA VAL A 197 7.40 9.67 -6.14
C VAL A 197 8.08 11.03 -6.27
N LYS A 198 8.38 11.48 -7.49
CA LYS A 198 8.95 12.81 -7.73
C LYS A 198 8.07 13.92 -7.16
N LEU A 199 6.76 13.86 -7.39
CA LEU A 199 5.79 14.84 -6.86
C LEU A 199 5.68 14.77 -5.33
N ALA A 200 5.65 13.58 -4.75
CA ALA A 200 5.59 13.39 -3.31
C ALA A 200 6.84 13.94 -2.61
N ILE A 201 8.03 13.62 -3.11
CA ILE A 201 9.30 14.12 -2.56
C ILE A 201 9.40 15.64 -2.71
N LYS A 202 8.99 16.18 -3.87
CA LYS A 202 8.93 17.64 -4.06
C LYS A 202 8.02 18.26 -3.00
N TRP A 203 6.83 17.72 -2.79
CA TRP A 203 5.90 18.24 -1.79
C TRP A 203 6.49 18.20 -0.37
N TYR A 204 7.15 17.08 0.03
CA TYR A 204 7.81 16.99 1.33
C TYR A 204 8.88 18.05 1.52
N LYS A 205 9.67 18.35 0.48
CA LYS A 205 10.68 19.41 0.52
C LYS A 205 10.04 20.80 0.63
N ASP A 206 9.06 21.10 -0.22
CA ASP A 206 8.42 22.42 -0.31
C ASP A 206 7.64 22.78 0.99
N ASN A 207 7.20 21.76 1.74
CA ASN A 207 6.44 21.94 2.98
C ASN A 207 7.27 21.70 4.26
N GLY A 208 8.59 21.59 4.16
CA GLY A 208 9.50 21.50 5.31
C GLY A 208 9.43 20.16 6.06
N TRP A 209 8.97 19.10 5.39
CA TRP A 209 8.98 17.74 5.94
C TRP A 209 10.35 17.07 5.76
N LEU A 210 11.06 17.38 4.67
CA LEU A 210 12.40 16.88 4.34
C LEU A 210 13.45 17.98 4.33
#